data_db832e71c43a67ede31bc3b68baf9ef2
#
_entry.id   db832e71c43a67ede31bc3b68baf9ef2
#
_cell.length_a   1.000
_cell.length_b   1.000
_cell.length_c   1.000
_cell.angle_alpha   90.00
_cell.angle_beta   90.00
_cell.angle_gamma   90.00
#
_symmetry.space_group_name_H-M   'P 1'
#
loop_
_entity.id
_entity.type
_entity.pdbx_description
1 polymer ?
#
loop_
_entity_poly.entity_id
_entity_poly.type
_entity_poly.pdbx_seq_one_letter_code
_entity_poly.pdbx_strand_id
1 'polypeptide(L)'
;MSKTHGKFVWYDVMTSNTKSAEAFYRSVIGWDAKDSGMTDRSYTILSMGPTMVGGLMPIPEDAARAGVRPAWMGYVAVDDVDIYAKRVKAAGGAVHRGPEDIPGVGRFAVAGDPHGAGFMLFKGMSDQAPMPAPAGTPGHIGWRELHAGEREGAFAFYSGLFGWTKGEAVDMGPMGVY
;
A
#
# COMPACT_ATOMS: atom_id res chain seq x y z
N MET A 1 15.52 12.14 7.82
CA MET A 1 14.33 11.47 7.21
C MET A 1 14.20 11.90 5.76
N SER A 2 13.91 10.98 4.86
CA SER A 2 13.66 11.30 3.45
C SER A 2 12.39 12.15 3.30
N LYS A 3 12.25 12.88 2.19
CA LYS A 3 11.05 13.69 1.91
C LYS A 3 9.79 12.85 1.72
N THR A 4 9.94 11.54 1.52
CA THR A 4 8.87 10.57 1.28
C THR A 4 8.50 9.77 2.51
N HIS A 5 9.28 9.85 3.60
CA HIS A 5 9.02 9.08 4.82
C HIS A 5 7.59 9.28 5.32
N GLY A 6 6.91 8.18 5.64
CA GLY A 6 5.53 8.16 6.11
C GLY A 6 4.46 8.43 5.03
N LYS A 7 4.86 8.62 3.76
CA LYS A 7 3.89 8.83 2.66
C LYS A 7 3.59 7.52 1.97
N PHE A 8 2.34 7.40 1.49
CA PHE A 8 2.00 6.36 0.53
C PHE A 8 2.65 6.69 -0.82
N VAL A 9 3.42 5.75 -1.35
CA VAL A 9 4.19 5.94 -2.59
C VAL A 9 3.80 4.99 -3.71
N TRP A 10 3.07 3.91 -3.39
CA TRP A 10 2.60 2.93 -4.35
C TRP A 10 1.41 2.14 -3.82
N TYR A 11 0.71 1.46 -4.71
CA TYR A 11 -0.43 0.60 -4.38
C TYR A 11 -0.44 -0.61 -5.29
N ASP A 12 -0.69 -1.79 -4.71
CA ASP A 12 -0.94 -3.01 -5.48
C ASP A 12 -2.32 -3.57 -5.18
N VAL A 13 -3.03 -3.97 -6.23
CA VAL A 13 -4.15 -4.87 -6.08
C VAL A 13 -3.69 -6.30 -6.33
N MET A 14 -3.89 -7.15 -5.33
CA MET A 14 -3.68 -8.59 -5.42
C MET A 14 -5.01 -9.31 -5.59
N THR A 15 -5.10 -10.22 -6.55
CA THR A 15 -6.34 -10.93 -6.86
C THR A 15 -6.07 -12.34 -7.35
N SER A 16 -7.08 -13.21 -7.26
CA SER A 16 -7.04 -14.55 -7.83
C SER A 16 -7.28 -14.57 -9.36
N ASN A 17 -7.78 -13.47 -9.93
CA ASN A 17 -8.05 -13.36 -11.37
C ASN A 17 -7.66 -11.98 -11.90
N THR A 18 -6.40 -11.87 -12.33
CA THR A 18 -5.85 -10.61 -12.83
C THR A 18 -6.52 -10.12 -14.12
N LYS A 19 -6.92 -11.03 -15.01
CA LYS A 19 -7.60 -10.65 -16.27
C LYS A 19 -8.95 -10.00 -16.01
N SER A 20 -9.74 -10.56 -15.11
CA SER A 20 -11.04 -9.98 -14.72
C SER A 20 -10.88 -8.65 -14.01
N ALA A 21 -9.88 -8.54 -13.12
CA ALA A 21 -9.58 -7.28 -12.43
C ALA A 21 -9.11 -6.19 -13.40
N GLU A 22 -8.24 -6.52 -14.35
CA GLU A 22 -7.82 -5.61 -15.41
C GLU A 22 -9.01 -5.10 -16.21
N ALA A 23 -9.87 -6.00 -16.72
CA ALA A 23 -11.04 -5.64 -17.47
C ALA A 23 -11.99 -4.73 -16.67
N PHE A 24 -12.17 -5.02 -15.39
CA PHE A 24 -12.98 -4.20 -14.47
C PHE A 24 -12.42 -2.78 -14.34
N TYR A 25 -11.15 -2.62 -13.95
CA TYR A 25 -10.56 -1.30 -13.72
C TYR A 25 -10.46 -0.47 -14.99
N ARG A 26 -10.18 -1.11 -16.14
CA ARG A 26 -10.23 -0.43 -17.45
C ARG A 26 -11.61 0.08 -17.78
N SER A 27 -12.66 -0.72 -17.54
CA SER A 27 -14.04 -0.33 -17.82
C SER A 27 -14.58 0.74 -16.88
N VAL A 28 -14.28 0.65 -15.60
CA VAL A 28 -14.89 1.50 -14.55
C VAL A 28 -14.13 2.82 -14.38
N ILE A 29 -12.79 2.78 -14.43
CA ILE A 29 -11.96 3.95 -14.15
C ILE A 29 -11.31 4.49 -15.43
N GLY A 30 -11.12 3.65 -16.44
CA GLY A 30 -10.39 4.00 -17.66
C GLY A 30 -8.87 3.85 -17.54
N TRP A 31 -8.39 3.03 -16.61
CA TRP A 31 -6.96 2.78 -16.50
C TRP A 31 -6.42 1.98 -17.68
N ASP A 32 -5.24 2.36 -18.15
CA ASP A 32 -4.42 1.51 -19.01
C ASP A 32 -3.70 0.45 -18.18
N ALA A 33 -3.49 -0.72 -18.80
CA ALA A 33 -2.78 -1.83 -18.18
C ALA A 33 -1.66 -2.29 -19.10
N LYS A 34 -0.44 -2.37 -18.57
CA LYS A 34 0.75 -2.78 -19.32
C LYS A 34 1.57 -3.77 -18.50
N ASP A 35 1.97 -4.87 -19.12
CA ASP A 35 2.94 -5.79 -18.52
C ASP A 35 4.22 -5.05 -18.15
N SER A 36 4.70 -5.26 -16.93
CA SER A 36 5.93 -4.62 -16.44
C SER A 36 7.20 -5.16 -17.07
N GLY A 37 7.13 -6.34 -17.71
CA GLY A 37 8.29 -7.07 -18.23
C GLY A 37 9.12 -7.77 -17.14
N MET A 38 8.66 -7.89 -15.92
CA MET A 38 9.31 -8.70 -14.89
C MET A 38 9.28 -10.17 -15.28
N THR A 39 10.42 -10.84 -15.17
CA THR A 39 10.57 -12.25 -15.61
C THR A 39 10.30 -13.24 -14.48
N ASP A 40 10.38 -12.80 -13.23
CA ASP A 40 10.23 -13.63 -12.04
C ASP A 40 8.78 -13.72 -11.54
N ARG A 41 7.92 -12.83 -12.03
CA ARG A 41 6.50 -12.78 -11.65
C ARG A 41 5.64 -12.06 -12.68
N SER A 42 4.35 -12.41 -12.71
CA SER A 42 3.37 -11.63 -13.47
C SER A 42 3.03 -10.36 -12.70
N TYR A 43 3.29 -9.21 -13.31
CA TYR A 43 3.00 -7.91 -12.72
C TYR A 43 2.59 -6.92 -13.80
N THR A 44 1.43 -6.31 -13.64
CA THR A 44 0.86 -5.35 -14.58
C THR A 44 0.87 -3.95 -13.95
N ILE A 45 1.43 -2.98 -14.65
CA ILE A 45 1.36 -1.57 -14.28
C ILE A 45 0.01 -1.01 -14.71
N LEU A 46 -0.70 -0.41 -13.79
CA LEU A 46 -1.92 0.35 -14.02
C LEU A 46 -1.59 1.83 -14.13
N SER A 47 -2.12 2.51 -15.16
CA SER A 47 -1.80 3.92 -15.43
C SER A 47 -3.04 4.71 -15.81
N MET A 48 -3.04 6.01 -15.48
CA MET A 48 -3.98 7.00 -16.02
C MET A 48 -3.20 7.97 -16.90
N GLY A 49 -3.35 7.82 -18.22
CA GLY A 49 -2.50 8.51 -19.17
C GLY A 49 -1.01 8.24 -18.91
N PRO A 50 -0.15 9.25 -18.78
CA PRO A 50 1.30 9.05 -18.55
C PRO A 50 1.65 8.69 -17.11
N THR A 51 0.69 8.75 -16.17
CA THR A 51 0.95 8.57 -14.74
C THR A 51 0.64 7.15 -14.29
N MET A 52 1.66 6.47 -13.75
CA MET A 52 1.45 5.18 -13.09
C MET A 52 0.69 5.39 -11.78
N VAL A 53 -0.35 4.60 -11.55
CA VAL A 53 -1.22 4.70 -10.38
C VAL A 53 -1.11 3.51 -9.43
N GLY A 54 -0.66 2.35 -9.92
CA GLY A 54 -0.50 1.16 -9.09
C GLY A 54 -0.13 -0.07 -9.89
N GLY A 55 -0.09 -1.20 -9.23
CA GLY A 55 0.18 -2.51 -9.79
C GLY A 55 -0.99 -3.47 -9.64
N LEU A 56 -1.03 -4.46 -10.51
CA LEU A 56 -1.95 -5.58 -10.44
C LEU A 56 -1.17 -6.88 -10.55
N MET A 57 -1.36 -7.76 -9.57
CA MET A 57 -0.64 -9.03 -9.52
C MET A 57 -1.52 -10.16 -8.96
N PRO A 58 -1.20 -11.43 -9.28
CA PRO A 58 -1.86 -12.54 -8.62
C PRO A 58 -1.48 -12.58 -7.14
N ILE A 59 -2.40 -13.07 -6.30
CA ILE A 59 -2.06 -13.39 -4.90
C ILE A 59 -0.97 -14.47 -4.94
N PRO A 60 0.19 -14.29 -4.27
CA PRO A 60 1.22 -15.31 -4.17
C PRO A 60 0.65 -16.63 -3.64
N GLU A 61 1.15 -17.76 -4.13
CA GLU A 61 0.59 -19.08 -3.78
C GLU A 61 0.65 -19.38 -2.27
N ASP A 62 1.72 -18.98 -1.60
CA ASP A 62 1.89 -19.13 -0.16
C ASP A 62 0.86 -18.28 0.61
N ALA A 63 0.63 -17.05 0.17
CA ALA A 63 -0.38 -16.16 0.73
C ALA A 63 -1.81 -16.68 0.47
N ALA A 64 -2.07 -17.21 -0.73
CA ALA A 64 -3.36 -17.84 -1.05
C ALA A 64 -3.64 -19.05 -0.17
N ARG A 65 -2.63 -19.90 0.06
CA ARG A 65 -2.72 -21.06 0.99
C ARG A 65 -2.93 -20.62 2.44
N ALA A 66 -2.41 -19.45 2.82
CA ALA A 66 -2.64 -18.83 4.13
C ALA A 66 -4.01 -18.13 4.24
N GLY A 67 -4.84 -18.16 3.19
CA GLY A 67 -6.19 -17.59 3.20
C GLY A 67 -6.27 -16.09 2.89
N VAL A 68 -5.20 -15.49 2.35
CA VAL A 68 -5.22 -14.09 1.90
C VAL A 68 -6.26 -13.93 0.79
N ARG A 69 -7.11 -12.92 0.94
CA ARG A 69 -8.17 -12.57 -0.01
C ARG A 69 -7.74 -11.43 -0.92
N PRO A 70 -8.39 -11.25 -2.09
CA PRO A 70 -8.17 -10.09 -2.93
C PRO A 70 -8.29 -8.79 -2.16
N ALA A 71 -7.27 -7.93 -2.29
CA ALA A 71 -7.20 -6.67 -1.56
C ALA A 71 -6.26 -5.68 -2.24
N TRP A 72 -6.46 -4.40 -1.94
CA TRP A 72 -5.49 -3.35 -2.20
C TRP A 72 -4.49 -3.26 -1.04
N MET A 73 -3.22 -3.11 -1.38
CA MET A 73 -2.12 -2.91 -0.43
C MET A 73 -1.42 -1.59 -0.72
N GLY A 74 -1.39 -0.71 0.27
CA GLY A 74 -0.64 0.54 0.18
C GLY A 74 0.81 0.38 0.64
N TYR A 75 1.73 1.04 -0.06
CA TYR A 75 3.15 1.08 0.27
C TYR A 75 3.48 2.38 0.98
N VAL A 76 3.91 2.29 2.22
CA VAL A 76 4.38 3.43 3.02
C VAL A 76 5.90 3.52 2.92
N ALA A 77 6.39 4.66 2.45
CA ALA A 77 7.82 4.88 2.34
C ALA A 77 8.46 5.03 3.74
N VAL A 78 9.60 4.38 3.91
CA VAL A 78 10.42 4.45 5.12
C VAL A 78 11.88 4.66 4.77
N ASP A 79 12.66 5.22 5.70
CA ASP A 79 14.08 5.46 5.46
C ASP A 79 14.88 4.15 5.44
N ASP A 80 14.45 3.13 6.19
CA ASP A 80 15.09 1.82 6.28
C ASP A 80 14.06 0.73 6.58
N VAL A 81 13.88 -0.20 5.65
CA VAL A 81 12.85 -1.26 5.77
C VAL A 81 13.18 -2.23 6.91
N ASP A 82 14.45 -2.56 7.12
CA ASP A 82 14.87 -3.52 8.17
C ASP A 82 14.63 -2.95 9.57
N ILE A 83 14.95 -1.67 9.76
CA ILE A 83 14.70 -0.96 11.03
C ILE A 83 13.19 -0.88 11.27
N TYR A 84 12.41 -0.49 10.24
CA TYR A 84 10.96 -0.33 10.39
C TYR A 84 10.22 -1.66 10.56
N ALA A 85 10.68 -2.74 9.94
CA ALA A 85 10.16 -4.09 10.20
C ALA A 85 10.33 -4.50 11.68
N LYS A 86 11.47 -4.16 12.30
CA LYS A 86 11.68 -4.36 13.74
C LYS A 86 10.77 -3.47 14.58
N ARG A 87 10.61 -2.20 14.20
CA ARG A 87 9.71 -1.25 14.90
C ARG A 87 8.25 -1.67 14.85
N VAL A 88 7.77 -2.18 13.69
CA VAL A 88 6.43 -2.75 13.56
C VAL A 88 6.21 -3.86 14.57
N LYS A 89 7.15 -4.83 14.67
CA LYS A 89 7.05 -5.91 15.65
C LYS A 89 7.08 -5.40 17.09
N ALA A 90 7.95 -4.44 17.40
CA ALA A 90 8.05 -3.85 18.73
C ALA A 90 6.78 -3.07 19.13
N ALA A 91 6.05 -2.53 18.15
CA ALA A 91 4.77 -1.84 18.36
C ALA A 91 3.55 -2.79 18.37
N GLY A 92 3.76 -4.10 18.39
CA GLY A 92 2.68 -5.10 18.45
C GLY A 92 2.11 -5.53 17.10
N GLY A 93 2.64 -5.02 15.99
CA GLY A 93 2.28 -5.47 14.65
C GLY A 93 3.03 -6.73 14.23
N ALA A 94 2.77 -7.20 13.02
CA ALA A 94 3.38 -8.37 12.42
C ALA A 94 4.19 -8.03 11.17
N VAL A 95 5.20 -8.85 10.85
CA VAL A 95 5.88 -8.85 9.56
C VAL A 95 5.66 -10.21 8.93
N HIS A 96 4.89 -10.23 7.85
CA HIS A 96 4.44 -11.45 7.17
C HIS A 96 5.45 -11.91 6.12
N ARG A 97 6.17 -10.96 5.50
CA ARG A 97 7.19 -11.26 4.49
C ARG A 97 8.28 -10.17 4.44
N GLY A 98 9.49 -10.57 4.12
CA GLY A 98 10.67 -9.71 3.99
C GLY A 98 11.32 -9.37 5.33
N PRO A 99 12.22 -8.37 5.34
CA PRO A 99 12.66 -7.45 4.27
C PRO A 99 13.34 -8.14 3.08
N GLU A 100 12.95 -7.78 1.88
CA GLU A 100 13.47 -8.35 0.62
C GLU A 100 13.71 -7.25 -0.43
N ASP A 101 14.63 -7.50 -1.37
CA ASP A 101 14.89 -6.59 -2.47
C ASP A 101 14.04 -6.94 -3.70
N ILE A 102 13.51 -5.91 -4.36
CA ILE A 102 12.97 -6.00 -5.72
C ILE A 102 14.05 -5.43 -6.64
N PRO A 103 14.72 -6.26 -7.46
CA PRO A 103 15.84 -5.81 -8.31
C PRO A 103 15.46 -4.60 -9.16
N GLY A 104 16.28 -3.55 -9.10
CA GLY A 104 16.08 -2.32 -9.86
C GLY A 104 14.95 -1.40 -9.35
N VAL A 105 14.22 -1.78 -8.29
CA VAL A 105 13.05 -1.04 -7.77
C VAL A 105 13.28 -0.54 -6.35
N GLY A 106 13.60 -1.44 -5.42
CA GLY A 106 13.76 -1.07 -4.02
C GLY A 106 13.68 -2.25 -3.07
N ARG A 107 13.57 -1.95 -1.78
CA ARG A 107 13.45 -2.91 -0.69
C ARG A 107 12.07 -2.80 -0.04
N PHE A 108 11.45 -3.93 0.32
CA PHE A 108 10.11 -3.95 0.89
C PHE A 108 9.96 -4.97 2.03
N ALA A 109 8.91 -4.81 2.81
CA ALA A 109 8.38 -5.84 3.69
C ALA A 109 6.86 -5.77 3.72
N VAL A 110 6.20 -6.93 3.85
CA VAL A 110 4.76 -7.03 4.08
C VAL A 110 4.53 -7.01 5.58
N ALA A 111 3.77 -6.06 6.05
CA ALA A 111 3.49 -5.85 7.46
C ALA A 111 1.98 -5.82 7.73
N GLY A 112 1.61 -6.03 8.97
CA GLY A 112 0.27 -5.85 9.49
C GLY A 112 0.29 -5.07 10.80
N ASP A 113 -0.72 -4.27 11.04
CA ASP A 113 -0.92 -3.61 12.32
C ASP A 113 -1.41 -4.62 13.40
N PRO A 114 -1.55 -4.22 14.68
CA PRO A 114 -2.00 -5.11 15.75
C PRO A 114 -3.40 -5.70 15.55
N HIS A 115 -4.20 -5.13 14.64
CA HIS A 115 -5.56 -5.60 14.32
C HIS A 115 -5.64 -6.37 13.00
N GLY A 116 -4.49 -6.54 12.30
CA GLY A 116 -4.39 -7.33 11.07
C GLY A 116 -4.57 -6.54 9.78
N ALA A 117 -4.65 -5.20 9.83
CA ALA A 117 -4.66 -4.40 8.60
C ALA A 117 -3.29 -4.43 7.92
N GLY A 118 -3.27 -4.96 6.68
CA GLY A 118 -2.03 -5.15 5.92
C GLY A 118 -1.56 -3.87 5.24
N PHE A 119 -0.26 -3.66 5.23
CA PHE A 119 0.42 -2.60 4.48
C PHE A 119 1.84 -3.03 4.10
N MET A 120 2.44 -2.29 3.18
CA MET A 120 3.84 -2.51 2.77
C MET A 120 4.74 -1.42 3.36
N LEU A 121 5.88 -1.82 3.92
CA LEU A 121 7.03 -0.93 4.12
C LEU A 121 7.83 -0.90 2.84
N PHE A 122 8.28 0.27 2.40
CA PHE A 122 9.01 0.40 1.14
C PHE A 122 10.12 1.45 1.21
N LYS A 123 11.27 1.11 0.63
CA LYS A 123 12.36 2.04 0.32
C LYS A 123 12.74 1.88 -1.14
N GLY A 124 12.43 2.88 -1.96
CA GLY A 124 12.85 2.93 -3.36
C GLY A 124 14.36 3.13 -3.51
N MET A 125 14.92 2.67 -4.62
CA MET A 125 16.34 2.92 -4.99
C MET A 125 16.58 4.40 -5.30
N SER A 126 15.54 5.14 -5.68
CA SER A 126 15.57 6.59 -5.90
C SER A 126 14.77 7.30 -4.81
N ASP A 127 15.27 8.44 -4.35
CA ASP A 127 14.53 9.32 -3.44
C ASP A 127 13.40 10.12 -4.16
N GLN A 128 13.28 9.93 -5.47
CA GLN A 128 12.19 10.48 -6.28
C GLN A 128 10.99 9.53 -6.22
N ALA A 129 10.09 9.76 -5.26
CA ALA A 129 8.77 9.16 -5.35
C ALA A 129 8.02 9.76 -6.56
N PRO A 130 7.18 8.98 -7.26
CA PRO A 130 6.24 9.55 -8.20
C PRO A 130 5.48 10.68 -7.50
N MET A 131 5.43 11.85 -8.14
CA MET A 131 4.63 12.97 -7.60
C MET A 131 3.17 12.51 -7.53
N PRO A 132 2.52 12.55 -6.36
CA PRO A 132 1.10 12.23 -6.29
C PRO A 132 0.33 13.24 -7.16
N ALA A 133 -0.67 12.75 -7.87
CA ALA A 133 -1.57 13.63 -8.58
C ALA A 133 -2.26 14.60 -7.61
N PRO A 134 -2.61 15.82 -8.05
CA PRO A 134 -3.38 16.76 -7.24
C PRO A 134 -4.64 16.09 -6.68
N ALA A 135 -5.04 16.49 -5.47
CA ALA A 135 -6.25 15.95 -4.84
C ALA A 135 -7.47 16.14 -5.77
N GLY A 136 -8.31 15.11 -5.86
CA GLY A 136 -9.50 15.12 -6.73
C GLY A 136 -9.22 14.88 -8.21
N THR A 137 -7.98 14.58 -8.62
CA THR A 137 -7.68 14.19 -10.01
C THR A 137 -8.38 12.86 -10.35
N PRO A 138 -9.28 12.83 -11.36
CA PRO A 138 -9.97 11.59 -11.73
C PRO A 138 -9.00 10.47 -12.09
N GLY A 139 -9.35 9.25 -11.71
CA GLY A 139 -8.55 8.05 -11.97
C GLY A 139 -7.30 7.90 -11.12
N HIS A 140 -7.10 8.74 -10.10
CA HIS A 140 -6.01 8.61 -9.15
C HIS A 140 -6.53 8.25 -7.75
N ILE A 141 -5.66 7.67 -6.90
CA ILE A 141 -6.02 7.32 -5.53
C ILE A 141 -6.07 8.59 -4.68
N GLY A 142 -7.29 9.05 -4.40
CA GLY A 142 -7.55 10.31 -3.68
C GLY A 142 -7.72 10.13 -2.17
N TRP A 143 -8.06 8.93 -1.71
CA TRP A 143 -8.38 8.67 -0.30
C TRP A 143 -7.85 7.33 0.19
N ARG A 144 -7.54 7.22 1.47
CA ARG A 144 -7.14 6.00 2.15
C ARG A 144 -7.86 5.95 3.47
N GLU A 145 -8.47 4.84 3.75
CA GLU A 145 -9.29 4.64 4.93
C GLU A 145 -8.86 3.37 5.64
N LEU A 146 -8.75 3.45 6.96
CA LEU A 146 -8.45 2.32 7.81
C LEU A 146 -9.68 1.99 8.65
N HIS A 147 -10.24 0.82 8.45
CA HIS A 147 -11.24 0.25 9.36
C HIS A 147 -10.53 -0.41 10.53
N ALA A 148 -10.18 0.37 11.55
CA ALA A 148 -9.48 -0.10 12.74
C ALA A 148 -10.44 -0.81 13.71
N GLY A 149 -9.93 -1.81 14.41
CA GLY A 149 -10.66 -2.47 15.49
C GLY A 149 -10.84 -1.53 16.71
N GLU A 150 -9.78 -0.78 17.06
CA GLU A 150 -9.77 0.23 18.12
C GLU A 150 -8.99 1.45 17.63
N ARG A 151 -9.66 2.59 17.56
CA ARG A 151 -9.16 3.80 16.89
C ARG A 151 -7.89 4.38 17.53
N GLU A 152 -7.87 4.53 18.86
CA GLU A 152 -6.77 5.22 19.54
C GLU A 152 -5.47 4.40 19.49
N GLY A 153 -5.55 3.09 19.68
CA GLY A 153 -4.39 2.19 19.54
C GLY A 153 -3.90 2.11 18.10
N ALA A 154 -4.80 2.05 17.12
CA ALA A 154 -4.42 2.11 15.72
C ALA A 154 -3.70 3.43 15.40
N PHE A 155 -4.25 4.57 15.85
CA PHE A 155 -3.59 5.86 15.65
C PHE A 155 -2.23 5.92 16.35
N ALA A 156 -2.10 5.44 17.57
CA ALA A 156 -0.83 5.40 18.29
C ALA A 156 0.23 4.56 17.54
N PHE A 157 -0.18 3.42 16.98
CA PHE A 157 0.70 2.58 16.18
C PHE A 157 1.23 3.32 14.95
N TYR A 158 0.35 3.87 14.12
CA TYR A 158 0.75 4.53 12.88
C TYR A 158 1.48 5.85 13.10
N SER A 159 1.05 6.66 14.09
CA SER A 159 1.73 7.91 14.44
C SER A 159 3.13 7.66 15.00
N GLY A 160 3.30 6.63 15.82
CA GLY A 160 4.60 6.23 16.37
C GLY A 160 5.58 5.73 15.29
N LEU A 161 5.07 5.06 14.25
CA LEU A 161 5.89 4.58 13.15
C LEU A 161 6.20 5.66 12.12
N PHE A 162 5.20 6.41 11.68
CA PHE A 162 5.27 7.24 10.49
C PHE A 162 5.21 8.74 10.77
N GLY A 163 4.99 9.13 12.03
CA GLY A 163 4.86 10.54 12.41
C GLY A 163 3.54 11.18 11.97
N TRP A 164 2.51 10.37 11.69
CA TRP A 164 1.21 10.89 11.31
C TRP A 164 0.54 11.63 12.49
N THR A 165 -0.13 12.71 12.19
CA THR A 165 -0.84 13.55 13.16
C THR A 165 -2.34 13.54 12.88
N LYS A 166 -3.14 13.71 13.92
CA LYS A 166 -4.61 13.88 13.76
C LYS A 166 -4.88 15.16 12.98
N GLY A 167 -5.77 15.06 12.01
CA GLY A 167 -6.36 16.21 11.32
C GLY A 167 -7.64 16.71 12.01
N GLU A 168 -8.49 17.37 11.25
CA GLU A 168 -9.83 17.75 11.71
C GLU A 168 -10.70 16.49 11.82
N ALA A 169 -11.44 16.42 12.93
CA ALA A 169 -12.39 15.34 13.14
C ALA A 169 -13.71 15.68 12.47
N VAL A 170 -14.30 14.70 11.79
CA VAL A 170 -15.62 14.84 11.17
C VAL A 170 -16.63 14.03 11.95
N ASP A 171 -17.68 14.70 12.46
CA ASP A 171 -18.80 14.01 13.12
C ASP A 171 -19.73 13.40 12.05
N MET A 172 -19.77 12.07 12.03
CA MET A 172 -20.59 11.27 11.12
C MET A 172 -21.92 10.84 11.77
N GLY A 173 -22.35 11.54 12.83
CA GLY A 173 -23.59 11.24 13.55
C GLY A 173 -23.59 9.84 14.16
N PRO A 174 -24.58 8.97 13.82
CA PRO A 174 -24.67 7.62 14.39
C PRO A 174 -23.47 6.72 14.11
N MET A 175 -22.65 7.03 13.10
CA MET A 175 -21.43 6.30 12.76
C MET A 175 -20.22 6.74 13.60
N GLY A 176 -20.36 7.77 14.43
CA GLY A 176 -19.32 8.28 15.31
C GLY A 176 -18.46 9.38 14.68
N VAL A 177 -17.31 9.64 15.29
CA VAL A 177 -16.36 10.67 14.84
C VAL A 177 -15.28 10.00 14.01
N TYR A 178 -15.04 10.56 12.82
CA TYR A 178 -14.06 10.10 11.86
C TYR A 178 -12.81 10.99 11.88
#